data_0d49da68b64accb4b988ce542d472f62
#
_entry.id   0d49da68b64accb4b988ce542d472f62
#
_cell.length_a   1.000
_cell.length_b   1.000
_cell.length_c   1.000
_cell.angle_alpha   90.00
_cell.angle_beta   90.00
_cell.angle_gamma   90.00
#
_symmetry.space_group_name_H-M   'P 1'
#
loop_
_entity.id
_entity.type
_entity.pdbx_description
1 polymer ?
#
loop_
_entity_poly.entity_id
_entity_poly.type
_entity_poly.pdbx_seq_one_letter_code
_entity_poly.pdbx_strand_id
1 'polypeptide(L)'
;ISWSQINQFPHNTFRWRGIDGTEVITHFPPENTYNALSDPARRIKAQNEFRENAFLNEFLSLFGIGNGGGGPTEEYVERELRMRNLDGCPKSVFGRADNFFERLAKQEKKLPVWTGELYLEFHRGTLTSQARTKHGNRRCEQALATLEFMASSLPLEEYPGKTLDHAWK
;
A
#
# COMPACT_ATOMS: atom_id res chain seq x y z
N ILE A 1 0.43 -6.26 -9.56
CA ILE A 1 0.93 -5.30 -8.57
C ILE A 1 1.35 -4.04 -9.30
N SER A 2 1.06 -2.86 -8.75
CA SER A 2 1.13 -1.57 -9.42
C SER A 2 2.48 -1.21 -10.05
N TRP A 3 3.57 -1.80 -9.61
CA TRP A 3 4.92 -1.49 -10.12
C TRP A 3 5.69 -2.71 -10.59
N SER A 4 4.98 -3.78 -10.95
CA SER A 4 5.63 -4.92 -11.58
C SER A 4 6.16 -4.53 -12.96
N GLN A 5 7.44 -4.75 -13.19
CA GLN A 5 8.09 -4.51 -14.48
C GLN A 5 8.17 -5.77 -15.33
N ILE A 6 8.17 -6.93 -14.71
CA ILE A 6 8.39 -8.21 -15.37
C ILE A 6 7.06 -8.93 -15.58
N ASN A 7 6.25 -9.04 -14.51
CA ASN A 7 4.99 -9.72 -14.52
C ASN A 7 3.82 -8.74 -14.62
N GLN A 8 3.02 -8.88 -15.65
CA GLN A 8 1.76 -8.14 -15.78
C GLN A 8 0.66 -8.91 -15.03
N PHE A 9 0.23 -8.38 -13.88
CA PHE A 9 -0.87 -8.99 -13.14
C PHE A 9 -2.18 -8.89 -13.94
N PRO A 10 -2.96 -9.97 -14.09
CA PRO A 10 -4.06 -10.02 -15.04
C PRO A 10 -5.32 -9.26 -14.60
N HIS A 11 -5.41 -8.82 -13.35
CA HIS A 11 -6.60 -8.19 -12.77
C HIS A 11 -6.29 -6.85 -12.12
N ASN A 12 -7.24 -5.92 -12.19
CA ASN A 12 -7.27 -4.76 -11.32
C ASN A 12 -8.15 -5.02 -10.10
N THR A 13 -9.31 -5.68 -10.29
CA THR A 13 -10.28 -5.93 -9.23
C THR A 13 -10.59 -7.41 -9.13
N PHE A 14 -10.35 -8.02 -7.96
CA PHE A 14 -10.47 -9.46 -7.78
C PHE A 14 -10.70 -9.82 -6.31
N ARG A 15 -11.07 -11.06 -6.05
CA ARG A 15 -11.05 -11.66 -4.71
C ARG A 15 -9.70 -12.35 -4.52
N TRP A 16 -8.95 -11.90 -3.55
CA TRP A 16 -7.69 -12.55 -3.19
C TRP A 16 -7.93 -13.58 -2.10
N ARG A 17 -7.63 -14.83 -2.42
CA ARG A 17 -7.85 -15.97 -1.53
C ARG A 17 -6.56 -16.35 -0.81
N GLY A 18 -6.61 -16.35 0.51
CA GLY A 18 -5.54 -16.86 1.38
C GLY A 18 -5.44 -18.39 1.38
N ILE A 19 -4.40 -18.90 2.03
CA ILE A 19 -4.16 -20.36 2.15
C ILE A 19 -5.22 -21.09 2.98
N ASP A 20 -5.91 -20.39 3.85
CA ASP A 20 -7.01 -20.87 4.68
C ASP A 20 -8.38 -20.80 3.96
N GLY A 21 -8.40 -20.33 2.72
CA GLY A 21 -9.61 -20.12 1.93
C GLY A 21 -10.34 -18.80 2.18
N THR A 22 -9.90 -17.98 3.14
CA THR A 22 -10.46 -16.65 3.38
C THR A 22 -10.21 -15.73 2.18
N GLU A 23 -11.22 -14.96 1.81
CA GLU A 23 -11.15 -14.05 0.65
C GLU A 23 -11.30 -12.59 1.07
N VAL A 24 -10.55 -11.73 0.41
CA VAL A 24 -10.69 -10.28 0.52
C VAL A 24 -10.84 -9.64 -0.86
N ILE A 25 -11.73 -8.66 -0.98
CA ILE A 25 -11.86 -7.87 -2.20
C ILE A 25 -10.64 -6.97 -2.31
N THR A 26 -9.96 -7.07 -3.44
CA THR A 26 -8.72 -6.35 -3.70
C THR A 26 -8.87 -5.51 -4.97
N HIS A 27 -8.31 -4.31 -4.96
CA HIS A 27 -8.29 -3.43 -6.12
C HIS A 27 -6.91 -2.81 -6.32
N PHE A 28 -6.37 -2.98 -7.51
CA PHE A 28 -5.18 -2.26 -7.98
C PHE A 28 -5.62 -1.12 -8.87
N PRO A 29 -5.38 0.14 -8.49
CA PRO A 29 -5.75 1.28 -9.33
C PRO A 29 -5.18 1.13 -10.74
N PRO A 30 -5.99 1.26 -11.81
CA PRO A 30 -5.52 1.08 -13.18
C PRO A 30 -4.51 2.15 -13.61
N GLU A 31 -4.40 3.25 -12.87
CA GLU A 31 -3.37 4.27 -13.06
C GLU A 31 -1.97 3.81 -12.63
N ASN A 32 -1.85 2.60 -12.06
CA ASN A 32 -0.59 2.03 -11.56
C ASN A 32 0.15 2.88 -10.53
N THR A 33 -0.58 3.66 -9.75
CA THR A 33 -0.01 4.51 -8.72
C THR A 33 -1.01 4.72 -7.57
N TYR A 34 -0.50 5.04 -6.40
CA TYR A 34 -1.30 5.46 -5.24
C TYR A 34 -1.31 6.98 -5.04
N ASN A 35 -0.65 7.73 -5.92
CA ASN A 35 -0.57 9.19 -5.93
C ASN A 35 -0.76 9.71 -7.37
N ALA A 36 -1.91 9.38 -7.97
CA ALA A 36 -2.22 9.79 -9.32
C ALA A 36 -2.23 11.31 -9.45
N LEU A 37 -1.76 11.78 -10.59
CA LEU A 37 -1.94 13.18 -10.98
C LEU A 37 -3.36 13.38 -11.50
N SER A 38 -3.97 14.48 -11.15
CA SER A 38 -5.26 14.92 -11.70
C SER A 38 -5.08 15.35 -13.15
N ASP A 39 -5.03 14.37 -14.06
CA ASP A 39 -4.70 14.53 -15.48
C ASP A 39 -5.68 13.76 -16.36
N PRO A 40 -6.36 14.42 -17.33
CA PRO A 40 -7.37 13.77 -18.18
C PRO A 40 -6.79 12.61 -19.02
N ALA A 41 -5.60 12.79 -19.60
CA ALA A 41 -5.02 11.77 -20.47
C ALA A 41 -4.70 10.49 -19.69
N ARG A 42 -4.18 10.62 -18.47
CA ARG A 42 -3.93 9.48 -17.57
C ARG A 42 -5.22 8.80 -17.16
N ARG A 43 -6.29 9.57 -16.90
CA ARG A 43 -7.59 9.03 -16.51
C ARG A 43 -8.24 8.24 -17.66
N ILE A 44 -8.17 8.77 -18.89
CA ILE A 44 -8.63 8.07 -20.10
C ILE A 44 -7.82 6.80 -20.32
N LYS A 45 -6.49 6.87 -20.18
CA LYS A 45 -5.63 5.69 -20.28
C LYS A 45 -6.01 4.64 -19.25
N ALA A 46 -6.20 5.03 -17.99
CA ALA A 46 -6.59 4.12 -16.91
C ALA A 46 -7.93 3.42 -17.21
N GLN A 47 -8.91 4.13 -17.74
CA GLN A 47 -10.17 3.54 -18.18
C GLN A 47 -9.97 2.49 -19.28
N ASN A 48 -9.14 2.79 -20.27
CA ASN A 48 -8.89 1.88 -21.39
C ASN A 48 -8.10 0.63 -20.96
N GLU A 49 -7.26 0.75 -19.94
CA GLU A 49 -6.42 -0.33 -19.40
C GLU A 49 -7.10 -1.09 -18.24
N PHE A 50 -8.27 -0.64 -17.79
CA PHE A 50 -9.00 -1.29 -16.71
C PHE A 50 -9.47 -2.68 -17.13
N ARG A 51 -8.93 -3.72 -16.52
CA ARG A 51 -9.10 -5.11 -16.91
C ARG A 51 -10.55 -5.60 -16.81
N GLU A 52 -11.26 -5.16 -15.78
CA GLU A 52 -12.63 -5.56 -15.48
C GLU A 52 -13.69 -4.67 -16.14
N ASN A 53 -13.30 -3.81 -17.07
CA ASN A 53 -14.15 -2.86 -17.78
C ASN A 53 -15.41 -3.50 -18.44
N ALA A 54 -15.34 -4.80 -18.79
CA ALA A 54 -16.48 -5.50 -19.39
C ALA A 54 -17.68 -5.69 -18.44
N PHE A 55 -17.48 -5.63 -17.12
CA PHE A 55 -18.51 -5.90 -16.12
C PHE A 55 -18.47 -4.99 -14.88
N LEU A 56 -17.42 -4.21 -14.70
CA LEU A 56 -17.33 -3.14 -13.72
C LEU A 56 -17.27 -1.79 -14.44
N ASN A 57 -18.03 -0.83 -13.95
CA ASN A 57 -18.15 0.51 -14.54
C ASN A 57 -17.46 1.60 -13.70
N GLU A 58 -16.73 1.23 -12.68
CA GLU A 58 -15.99 2.16 -11.83
C GLU A 58 -14.66 1.56 -11.35
N PHE A 59 -13.71 2.42 -11.10
CA PHE A 59 -12.46 2.11 -10.43
C PHE A 59 -12.08 3.23 -9.45
N LEU A 60 -11.23 2.91 -8.47
CA LEU A 60 -10.72 3.86 -7.51
C LEU A 60 -9.45 4.52 -8.07
N SER A 61 -9.43 5.84 -8.10
CA SER A 61 -8.25 6.65 -8.37
C SER A 61 -7.82 7.33 -7.09
N LEU A 62 -6.58 7.10 -6.68
CA LEU A 62 -5.99 7.68 -5.47
C LEU A 62 -5.11 8.86 -5.87
N PHE A 63 -5.38 10.04 -5.36
CA PHE A 63 -4.63 11.25 -5.68
C PHE A 63 -4.14 11.98 -4.43
N GLY A 64 -3.07 12.74 -4.57
CA GLY A 64 -2.40 13.45 -3.49
C GLY A 64 -0.87 13.28 -3.56
N ILE A 65 -0.19 13.61 -2.47
CA ILE A 65 1.26 13.51 -2.35
C ILE A 65 1.63 12.18 -1.68
N GLY A 66 2.29 11.31 -2.42
CA GLY A 66 2.82 10.05 -1.90
C GLY A 66 4.26 10.15 -1.41
N ASN A 67 4.81 9.03 -0.93
CA ASN A 67 6.21 8.87 -0.52
C ASN A 67 6.67 9.94 0.49
N GLY A 68 6.08 9.92 1.66
CA GLY A 68 6.32 10.91 2.72
C GLY A 68 5.03 11.55 3.21
N GLY A 69 4.00 11.41 2.44
CA GLY A 69 2.65 11.79 2.80
C GLY A 69 2.36 13.27 2.60
N GLY A 70 1.15 13.54 2.23
CA GLY A 70 0.60 14.87 2.08
C GLY A 70 -0.78 14.80 1.43
N GLY A 71 -1.62 15.77 1.75
CA GLY A 71 -2.90 15.93 1.06
C GLY A 71 -2.71 16.43 -0.37
N PRO A 72 -3.75 16.38 -1.19
CA PRO A 72 -3.75 17.03 -2.50
C PRO A 72 -3.59 18.55 -2.33
N THR A 73 -2.86 19.15 -3.26
CA THR A 73 -2.79 20.62 -3.33
C THR A 73 -4.09 21.21 -3.88
N GLU A 74 -4.28 22.51 -3.75
CA GLU A 74 -5.42 23.22 -4.33
C GLU A 74 -5.53 22.95 -5.85
N GLU A 75 -4.39 22.92 -6.54
CA GLU A 75 -4.35 22.62 -7.98
C GLU A 75 -4.91 21.23 -8.32
N TYR A 76 -4.60 20.19 -7.51
CA TYR A 76 -5.15 18.85 -7.70
C TYR A 76 -6.68 18.85 -7.58
N VAL A 77 -7.18 19.52 -6.53
CA VAL A 77 -8.64 19.61 -6.27
C VAL A 77 -9.34 20.35 -7.39
N GLU A 78 -8.79 21.48 -7.82
CA GLU A 78 -9.35 22.29 -8.90
C GLU A 78 -9.37 21.52 -10.23
N ARG A 79 -8.32 20.81 -10.57
CA ARG A 79 -8.26 19.95 -11.76
C ARG A 79 -9.33 18.86 -11.70
N GLU A 80 -9.50 18.17 -10.58
CA GLU A 80 -10.56 17.16 -10.42
C GLU A 80 -11.95 17.75 -10.56
N LEU A 81 -12.21 18.93 -10.01
CA LEU A 81 -13.49 19.62 -10.17
C LEU A 81 -13.80 19.95 -11.63
N ARG A 82 -12.81 20.34 -12.41
CA ARG A 82 -12.95 20.61 -13.84
C ARG A 82 -13.10 19.33 -14.67
N MET A 83 -12.41 18.28 -14.30
CA MET A 83 -12.41 17.00 -15.02
C MET A 83 -13.65 16.15 -14.75
N ARG A 84 -14.32 16.33 -13.61
CA ARG A 84 -15.35 15.41 -13.12
C ARG A 84 -16.47 15.09 -14.11
N ASN A 85 -16.71 15.96 -15.09
CA ASN A 85 -17.70 15.78 -16.15
C ASN A 85 -17.17 16.28 -17.50
N LEU A 86 -15.88 16.15 -17.74
CA LEU A 86 -15.26 16.52 -19.00
C LEU A 86 -15.64 15.51 -20.09
N ASP A 87 -16.03 16.00 -21.25
CA ASP A 87 -16.36 15.16 -22.40
C ASP A 87 -15.15 14.30 -22.83
N GLY A 88 -15.40 13.01 -23.12
CA GLY A 88 -14.36 12.05 -23.44
C GLY A 88 -13.53 11.55 -22.24
N CYS A 89 -13.75 12.07 -21.04
CA CYS A 89 -13.08 11.63 -19.82
C CYS A 89 -14.05 10.84 -18.92
N PRO A 90 -13.58 9.78 -18.21
CA PRO A 90 -14.43 9.12 -17.21
C PRO A 90 -14.95 10.12 -16.18
N LYS A 91 -16.25 10.04 -15.90
CA LYS A 91 -16.83 10.86 -14.82
C LYS A 91 -16.20 10.51 -13.49
N SER A 92 -15.87 11.50 -12.70
CA SER A 92 -15.27 11.30 -11.39
C SER A 92 -16.10 11.97 -10.29
N VAL A 93 -16.04 11.39 -9.10
CA VAL A 93 -16.62 11.94 -7.87
C VAL A 93 -15.62 11.81 -6.74
N PHE A 94 -15.53 12.82 -5.89
CA PHE A 94 -14.80 12.69 -4.65
C PHE A 94 -15.47 11.66 -3.74
N GLY A 95 -14.68 10.82 -3.13
CA GLY A 95 -15.19 9.78 -2.26
C GLY A 95 -14.13 9.21 -1.34
N ARG A 96 -14.53 8.23 -0.56
CA ARG A 96 -13.67 7.46 0.34
C ARG A 96 -13.51 6.05 -0.22
N ALA A 97 -12.38 5.42 0.09
CA ALA A 97 -12.11 4.06 -0.34
C ALA A 97 -13.15 3.05 0.20
N ASP A 98 -13.59 3.21 1.45
CA ASP A 98 -14.61 2.35 2.06
C ASP A 98 -15.91 2.32 1.22
N ASN A 99 -16.43 3.49 0.82
CA ASN A 99 -17.63 3.58 -0.01
C ASN A 99 -17.46 2.88 -1.37
N PHE A 100 -16.26 2.92 -1.94
CA PHE A 100 -15.95 2.18 -3.17
C PHE A 100 -16.00 0.67 -2.93
N PHE A 101 -15.35 0.18 -1.88
CA PHE A 101 -15.35 -1.25 -1.55
C PHE A 101 -16.73 -1.77 -1.15
N GLU A 102 -17.58 -0.96 -0.49
CA GLU A 102 -18.97 -1.30 -0.20
C GLU A 102 -19.79 -1.52 -1.50
N ARG A 103 -19.54 -0.71 -2.53
CA ARG A 103 -20.19 -0.92 -3.84
C ARG A 103 -19.66 -2.14 -4.56
N LEU A 104 -18.34 -2.40 -4.48
CA LEU A 104 -17.73 -3.62 -5.04
C LEU A 104 -18.27 -4.88 -4.36
N ALA A 105 -18.47 -4.87 -3.05
CA ALA A 105 -18.98 -6.01 -2.31
C ALA A 105 -20.35 -6.48 -2.83
N LYS A 106 -21.18 -5.56 -3.31
CA LYS A 106 -22.47 -5.91 -3.94
C LYS A 106 -22.31 -6.69 -5.24
N GLN A 107 -21.15 -6.64 -5.86
CA GLN A 107 -20.81 -7.30 -7.12
C GLN A 107 -19.75 -8.41 -6.93
N GLU A 108 -19.44 -8.78 -5.71
CA GLU A 108 -18.38 -9.71 -5.34
C GLU A 108 -18.39 -11.01 -6.16
N LYS A 109 -19.58 -11.57 -6.41
CA LYS A 109 -19.75 -12.82 -7.16
C LYS A 109 -19.27 -12.75 -8.62
N LYS A 110 -19.13 -11.55 -9.19
CA LYS A 110 -18.64 -11.33 -10.56
C LYS A 110 -17.12 -11.26 -10.61
N LEU A 111 -16.46 -11.03 -9.47
CA LEU A 111 -15.03 -10.82 -9.41
C LEU A 111 -14.27 -12.13 -9.59
N PRO A 112 -13.19 -12.14 -10.40
CA PRO A 112 -12.30 -13.30 -10.49
C PRO A 112 -11.65 -13.58 -9.14
N VAL A 113 -11.24 -14.82 -8.93
CA VAL A 113 -10.52 -15.23 -7.71
C VAL A 113 -9.06 -15.44 -8.05
N TRP A 114 -8.19 -14.80 -7.31
CA TRP A 114 -6.75 -15.04 -7.34
C TRP A 114 -6.31 -15.78 -6.10
N THR A 115 -5.66 -16.93 -6.29
CA THR A 115 -5.05 -17.69 -5.21
C THR A 115 -3.54 -17.70 -5.42
N GLY A 116 -2.79 -17.21 -4.47
CA GLY A 116 -1.34 -17.13 -4.56
C GLY A 116 -0.78 -15.81 -4.03
N GLU A 117 0.53 -15.70 -4.08
CA GLU A 117 1.26 -14.53 -3.58
C GLU A 117 1.05 -13.32 -4.50
N LEU A 118 0.89 -12.15 -3.89
CA LEU A 118 0.93 -10.86 -4.57
C LEU A 118 2.32 -10.25 -4.42
N TYR A 119 3.23 -10.67 -5.29
CA TYR A 119 4.64 -10.37 -5.17
C TYR A 119 5.00 -9.02 -5.79
N LEU A 120 5.72 -8.18 -5.03
CA LEU A 120 6.23 -6.89 -5.49
C LEU A 120 7.71 -7.01 -5.85
N GLU A 121 8.02 -7.01 -7.13
CA GLU A 121 9.36 -7.26 -7.68
C GLU A 121 10.39 -6.21 -7.24
N PHE A 122 10.01 -4.94 -7.14
CA PHE A 122 10.89 -3.87 -6.69
C PHE A 122 11.39 -4.01 -5.25
N HIS A 123 10.72 -4.80 -4.44
CA HIS A 123 11.06 -4.98 -3.03
C HIS A 123 11.59 -6.38 -2.71
N ARG A 124 12.14 -7.07 -3.72
CA ARG A 124 12.79 -8.36 -3.53
C ARG A 124 13.89 -8.26 -2.49
N GLY A 125 13.94 -9.24 -1.59
CA GLY A 125 14.97 -9.32 -0.59
C GLY A 125 14.91 -8.25 0.50
N THR A 126 13.90 -7.38 0.54
CA THR A 126 13.75 -6.35 1.57
C THR A 126 13.83 -6.92 2.98
N LEU A 127 13.27 -8.11 3.22
CA LEU A 127 13.29 -8.78 4.51
C LEU A 127 14.51 -9.64 4.73
N THR A 128 15.21 -10.08 3.67
CA THR A 128 16.32 -11.04 3.72
C THR A 128 17.67 -10.43 3.36
N SER A 129 17.70 -9.30 2.63
CA SER A 129 18.93 -8.58 2.34
C SER A 129 19.61 -8.15 3.64
N GLN A 130 20.94 -8.33 3.71
CA GLN A 130 21.75 -8.02 4.89
C GLN A 130 21.24 -8.71 6.16
N ALA A 131 20.93 -9.99 6.06
CA ALA A 131 20.42 -10.80 7.16
C ALA A 131 21.31 -10.76 8.42
N ARG A 132 22.63 -10.65 8.27
CA ARG A 132 23.57 -10.50 9.39
C ARG A 132 23.32 -9.24 10.20
N THR A 133 23.10 -8.10 9.53
CA THR A 133 22.82 -6.82 10.19
C THR A 133 21.51 -6.91 10.97
N LYS A 134 20.46 -7.42 10.37
CA LYS A 134 19.16 -7.60 11.00
C LYS A 134 19.21 -8.55 12.20
N HIS A 135 19.93 -9.66 12.03
CA HIS A 135 20.14 -10.64 13.10
C HIS A 135 20.97 -10.04 14.25
N GLY A 136 22.04 -9.32 13.92
CA GLY A 136 22.88 -8.62 14.89
C GLY A 136 22.08 -7.59 15.69
N ASN A 137 21.30 -6.75 15.00
CA ASN A 137 20.44 -5.77 15.65
C ASN A 137 19.47 -6.43 16.64
N ARG A 138 18.77 -7.50 16.21
CA ARG A 138 17.85 -8.23 17.09
C ARG A 138 18.53 -8.84 18.31
N ARG A 139 19.74 -9.36 18.15
CA ARG A 139 20.52 -9.89 19.28
C ARG A 139 20.94 -8.79 20.24
N CYS A 140 21.34 -7.62 19.75
CA CYS A 140 21.65 -6.46 20.58
C CYS A 140 20.45 -6.00 21.39
N GLU A 141 19.29 -5.85 20.76
CA GLU A 141 18.06 -5.50 21.45
C GLU A 141 17.74 -6.46 22.61
N GLN A 142 17.82 -7.75 22.36
CA GLN A 142 17.57 -8.77 23.36
C GLN A 142 18.61 -8.73 24.50
N ALA A 143 19.89 -8.54 24.16
CA ALA A 143 20.95 -8.45 25.15
C ALA A 143 20.80 -7.20 26.03
N LEU A 144 20.49 -6.05 25.45
CA LEU A 144 20.26 -4.81 26.18
C LEU A 144 19.07 -4.93 27.12
N ALA A 145 17.94 -5.45 26.68
CA ALA A 145 16.78 -5.70 27.54
C ALA A 145 17.12 -6.65 28.72
N THR A 146 17.93 -7.69 28.44
CA THR A 146 18.39 -8.60 29.49
C THR A 146 19.31 -7.89 30.49
N LEU A 147 20.24 -7.06 30.00
CA LEU A 147 21.15 -6.29 30.85
C LEU A 147 20.39 -5.28 31.73
N GLU A 148 19.41 -4.57 31.18
CA GLU A 148 18.55 -3.67 31.95
C GLU A 148 17.83 -4.41 33.07
N PHE A 149 17.24 -5.56 32.77
CA PHE A 149 16.57 -6.39 33.77
C PHE A 149 17.55 -6.86 34.86
N MET A 150 18.72 -7.37 34.48
CA MET A 150 19.73 -7.79 35.47
C MET A 150 20.28 -6.64 36.28
N ALA A 151 20.57 -5.50 35.64
CA ALA A 151 21.11 -4.32 36.29
C ALA A 151 20.07 -3.64 37.22
N SER A 152 18.80 -3.86 37.04
CA SER A 152 17.75 -3.33 37.92
C SER A 152 17.83 -3.85 39.36
N SER A 153 18.59 -4.93 39.61
CA SER A 153 18.87 -5.44 40.96
C SER A 153 20.08 -4.80 41.66
N LEU A 154 20.83 -3.97 40.93
CA LEU A 154 21.97 -3.25 41.50
C LEU A 154 21.54 -2.01 42.28
N PRO A 155 22.37 -1.51 43.23
CA PRO A 155 22.20 -0.17 43.79
C PRO A 155 22.15 0.88 42.66
N LEU A 156 21.38 1.94 42.84
CA LEU A 156 21.17 2.96 41.80
C LEU A 156 22.47 3.63 41.33
N GLU A 157 23.43 3.81 42.24
CA GLU A 157 24.77 4.34 41.95
C GLU A 157 25.62 3.42 41.06
N GLU A 158 25.31 2.13 41.00
CA GLU A 158 26.00 1.14 40.19
C GLU A 158 25.25 0.84 38.88
N TYR A 159 24.04 1.36 38.72
CA TYR A 159 23.24 1.12 37.51
C TYR A 159 23.87 1.84 36.30
N PRO A 160 24.18 1.10 35.21
CA PRO A 160 24.94 1.63 34.07
C PRO A 160 24.07 2.43 33.06
N GLY A 161 23.20 3.31 33.55
CA GLY A 161 22.20 4.03 32.76
C GLY A 161 22.77 4.79 31.57
N LYS A 162 23.87 5.52 31.74
CA LYS A 162 24.51 6.28 30.66
C LYS A 162 25.04 5.37 29.53
N THR A 163 25.55 4.20 29.90
CA THR A 163 26.09 3.23 28.94
C THR A 163 24.95 2.56 28.16
N LEU A 164 23.86 2.23 28.86
CA LEU A 164 22.67 1.66 28.23
C LEU A 164 21.99 2.68 27.28
N ASP A 165 21.82 3.91 27.71
CA ASP A 165 21.28 4.99 26.85
C ASP A 165 22.11 5.21 25.60
N HIS A 166 23.45 5.06 25.70
CA HIS A 166 24.31 5.16 24.52
C HIS A 166 24.18 3.95 23.60
N ALA A 167 24.02 2.76 24.16
CA ALA A 167 23.91 1.52 23.39
C ALA A 167 22.56 1.37 22.69
N TRP A 168 21.51 2.01 23.16
CA TRP A 168 20.19 2.04 22.52
C TRP A 168 20.09 3.02 21.34
N LYS A 169 21.05 3.89 21.12
CA LYS A 169 21.10 4.86 20.01
C LYS A 169 21.82 4.32 18.80
#